data_887ec6f1e461043012b21cf9b168b8de
#
_entry.id   887ec6f1e461043012b21cf9b168b8de
#
_cell.length_a   1.000
_cell.length_b   1.000
_cell.length_c   1.000
_cell.angle_alpha   90.00
_cell.angle_beta   90.00
_cell.angle_gamma   90.00
#
_symmetry.space_group_name_H-M   'P 1'
#
loop_
_entity.id
_entity.type
_entity.pdbx_description
1 polymer ?
#
loop_
_entity_poly.entity_id
_entity_poly.type
_entity_poly.pdbx_seq_one_letter_code
_entity_poly.pdbx_strand_id
1 'polypeptide(L)'
;PHLTAGKMLMFAHGFNIRFKTIEPPADVDVTLIAPKAPGHRVREVFQEGGGTPALIAVEQNATGAAQALALSYAKALGLTRAGVIQTTFAEETETDLFGEQSVLCGGVSELVKAGFDTLVDAGYQPEIAYFECMHELKLIVDLFYRGGLNYMRYSVSDTAEHGDYTGGPRVVTDETREAMKQILAEIQDGTYANKWISEDKEGRSWFMAQRKKEQEHRIEEVGAKLRGMMPFLDAVTLKESVR
;
A
#
# COMPACT_ATOMS: atom_id res chain seq x y z
N PRO A 1 5.70 22.06 -22.47
CA PRO A 1 5.32 22.66 -23.77
C PRO A 1 3.92 22.23 -24.26
N HIS A 2 3.37 21.10 -23.75
CA HIS A 2 2.11 20.55 -24.26
C HIS A 2 0.93 20.73 -23.29
N LEU A 3 1.17 21.20 -22.07
CA LEU A 3 0.15 21.49 -21.06
C LEU A 3 -0.34 22.94 -21.27
N THR A 4 -1.32 23.11 -22.17
CA THR A 4 -1.91 24.40 -22.54
C THR A 4 -3.26 24.58 -21.88
N ALA A 5 -3.78 25.81 -21.88
CA ALA A 5 -5.09 26.17 -21.32
C ALA A 5 -6.19 25.16 -21.69
N GLY A 6 -7.05 24.86 -20.74
CA GLY A 6 -8.18 23.93 -20.89
C GLY A 6 -7.83 22.45 -20.88
N LYS A 7 -6.55 22.08 -20.73
CA LYS A 7 -6.15 20.69 -20.53
C LYS A 7 -6.24 20.28 -19.06
N MET A 8 -6.21 18.98 -18.83
CA MET A 8 -6.21 18.39 -17.47
C MET A 8 -4.90 17.70 -17.21
N LEU A 9 -4.31 17.98 -16.04
CA LEU A 9 -3.25 17.20 -15.43
C LEU A 9 -3.86 16.30 -14.36
N MET A 10 -3.80 14.99 -14.58
CA MET A 10 -4.41 14.00 -13.67
C MET A 10 -3.34 13.15 -13.02
N PHE A 11 -3.48 12.94 -11.70
CA PHE A 11 -2.58 12.17 -10.87
C PHE A 11 -3.28 10.91 -10.34
N ALA A 12 -2.50 9.86 -10.10
CA ALA A 12 -2.94 8.64 -9.41
C ALA A 12 -2.60 8.66 -7.91
N HIS A 13 -1.77 9.61 -7.46
CA HIS A 13 -1.35 9.87 -6.09
C HIS A 13 -0.99 11.34 -5.93
N GLY A 14 -1.28 11.93 -4.78
CA GLY A 14 -1.23 13.38 -4.61
C GLY A 14 0.15 13.97 -4.27
N PHE A 15 1.21 13.19 -4.09
CA PHE A 15 2.53 13.61 -3.59
C PHE A 15 3.07 14.88 -4.25
N ASN A 16 3.10 14.90 -5.58
CA ASN A 16 3.71 16.00 -6.33
C ASN A 16 3.00 17.34 -6.17
N ILE A 17 1.69 17.33 -5.98
CA ILE A 17 0.88 18.51 -5.73
C ILE A 17 0.95 18.91 -4.25
N ARG A 18 0.76 17.94 -3.35
CA ARG A 18 0.78 18.17 -1.89
C ARG A 18 2.11 18.78 -1.42
N PHE A 19 3.23 18.31 -1.95
CA PHE A 19 4.57 18.78 -1.57
C PHE A 19 5.21 19.72 -2.60
N LYS A 20 4.41 20.24 -3.55
CA LYS A 20 4.80 21.29 -4.52
C LYS A 20 6.06 20.95 -5.34
N THR A 21 6.27 19.67 -5.66
CA THR A 21 7.32 19.26 -6.60
C THR A 21 6.91 19.49 -8.06
N ILE A 22 5.59 19.64 -8.31
CA ILE A 22 5.01 20.08 -9.56
C ILE A 22 4.06 21.26 -9.25
N GLU A 23 4.28 22.37 -9.94
CA GLU A 23 3.40 23.54 -9.91
C GLU A 23 2.69 23.67 -11.27
N PRO A 24 1.40 23.27 -11.38
CA PRO A 24 0.66 23.35 -12.62
C PRO A 24 0.37 24.79 -13.04
N PRO A 25 0.28 25.10 -14.35
CA PRO A 25 -0.24 26.40 -14.82
C PRO A 25 -1.67 26.64 -14.31
N ALA A 26 -2.01 27.91 -14.06
CA ALA A 26 -3.31 28.30 -13.47
C ALA A 26 -4.51 28.07 -14.42
N ASP A 27 -4.26 27.87 -15.72
CA ASP A 27 -5.26 27.72 -16.76
C ASP A 27 -5.57 26.27 -17.16
N VAL A 28 -5.11 25.29 -16.36
CA VAL A 28 -5.38 23.86 -16.54
C VAL A 28 -6.17 23.28 -15.37
N ASP A 29 -6.90 22.21 -15.61
CA ASP A 29 -7.51 21.44 -14.53
C ASP A 29 -6.45 20.56 -13.84
N VAL A 30 -6.54 20.39 -12.53
CA VAL A 30 -5.69 19.47 -11.75
C VAL A 30 -6.57 18.56 -10.94
N THR A 31 -6.48 17.27 -11.22
CA THR A 31 -7.33 16.26 -10.60
C THR A 31 -6.53 15.05 -10.15
N LEU A 32 -7.13 14.27 -9.27
CA LEU A 32 -6.61 13.01 -8.78
C LEU A 32 -7.67 11.93 -8.93
N ILE A 33 -7.26 10.78 -9.42
CA ILE A 33 -7.97 9.50 -9.32
C ILE A 33 -7.00 8.48 -8.73
N ALA A 34 -7.20 8.13 -7.48
CA ALA A 34 -6.34 7.21 -6.72
C ALA A 34 -7.08 5.89 -6.44
N PRO A 35 -6.92 4.86 -7.28
CA PRO A 35 -7.44 3.53 -6.99
C PRO A 35 -6.73 2.96 -5.74
N LYS A 36 -7.49 2.37 -4.83
CA LYS A 36 -6.95 1.78 -3.59
C LYS A 36 -6.51 0.33 -3.81
N ALA A 37 -5.55 0.16 -4.70
CA ALA A 37 -4.83 -1.08 -4.98
C ALA A 37 -3.57 -0.79 -5.82
N PRO A 38 -2.56 -1.69 -5.80
CA PRO A 38 -1.43 -1.64 -6.73
C PRO A 38 -1.90 -1.63 -8.19
N GLY A 39 -1.20 -0.90 -9.07
CA GLY A 39 -1.65 -0.64 -10.45
C GLY A 39 -1.99 -1.88 -11.27
N HIS A 40 -1.18 -2.94 -11.18
CA HIS A 40 -1.45 -4.21 -11.88
C HIS A 40 -2.74 -4.89 -11.35
N ARG A 41 -3.02 -4.82 -10.05
CA ARG A 41 -4.26 -5.36 -9.46
C ARG A 41 -5.50 -4.61 -9.93
N VAL A 42 -5.41 -3.29 -10.12
CA VAL A 42 -6.51 -2.51 -10.73
C VAL A 42 -6.87 -3.07 -12.10
N ARG A 43 -5.85 -3.43 -12.91
CA ARG A 43 -6.06 -4.01 -14.24
C ARG A 43 -6.66 -5.42 -14.17
N GLU A 44 -6.16 -6.27 -13.29
CA GLU A 44 -6.65 -7.64 -13.10
C GLU A 44 -8.12 -7.62 -12.66
N VAL A 45 -8.47 -6.87 -11.62
CA VAL A 45 -9.85 -6.72 -11.13
C VAL A 45 -10.78 -6.18 -12.22
N PHE A 46 -10.31 -5.24 -13.06
CA PHE A 46 -11.08 -4.76 -14.21
C PHE A 46 -11.36 -5.88 -15.22
N GLN A 47 -10.37 -6.72 -15.54
CA GLN A 47 -10.51 -7.85 -16.47
C GLN A 47 -11.44 -8.93 -15.93
N GLU A 48 -11.47 -9.14 -14.62
CA GLU A 48 -12.39 -10.03 -13.91
C GLU A 48 -13.84 -9.49 -13.88
N GLY A 49 -14.09 -8.28 -14.42
CA GLY A 49 -15.40 -7.64 -14.42
C GLY A 49 -15.74 -6.87 -13.15
N GLY A 50 -14.83 -6.85 -12.17
CA GLY A 50 -14.93 -6.11 -10.93
C GLY A 50 -14.53 -4.64 -11.06
N GLY A 51 -14.35 -3.96 -9.92
CA GLY A 51 -13.84 -2.61 -9.80
C GLY A 51 -13.07 -2.43 -8.52
N THR A 52 -12.05 -1.57 -8.56
CA THR A 52 -11.29 -1.18 -7.38
C THR A 52 -11.88 0.12 -6.82
N PRO A 53 -12.16 0.23 -5.51
CA PRO A 53 -12.53 1.50 -4.91
C PRO A 53 -11.48 2.58 -5.19
N ALA A 54 -11.92 3.83 -5.39
CA ALA A 54 -11.01 4.92 -5.70
C ALA A 54 -11.37 6.20 -4.96
N LEU A 55 -10.38 7.05 -4.77
CA LEU A 55 -10.56 8.42 -4.31
C LEU A 55 -10.49 9.38 -5.50
N ILE A 56 -11.28 10.45 -5.45
CA ILE A 56 -11.26 11.54 -6.43
C ILE A 56 -11.04 12.86 -5.71
N ALA A 57 -10.14 13.68 -6.25
CA ALA A 57 -9.96 15.07 -5.79
C ALA A 57 -9.80 16.02 -6.97
N VAL A 58 -10.20 17.28 -6.75
CA VAL A 58 -10.00 18.39 -7.67
C VAL A 58 -9.22 19.46 -6.92
N GLU A 59 -8.00 19.73 -7.35
CA GLU A 59 -7.16 20.80 -6.81
C GLU A 59 -7.42 22.11 -7.55
N GLN A 60 -7.57 22.01 -8.89
CA GLN A 60 -7.76 23.16 -9.77
C GLN A 60 -8.82 22.84 -10.83
N ASN A 61 -9.78 23.75 -11.01
CA ASN A 61 -10.91 23.58 -11.92
C ASN A 61 -11.01 24.81 -12.86
N ALA A 62 -10.02 24.95 -13.73
CA ALA A 62 -9.91 26.08 -14.65
C ALA A 62 -11.01 26.08 -15.72
N THR A 63 -11.44 24.89 -16.16
CA THR A 63 -12.47 24.72 -17.20
C THR A 63 -13.90 24.71 -16.65
N GLY A 64 -14.07 24.47 -15.35
CA GLY A 64 -15.37 24.18 -14.73
C GLY A 64 -15.84 22.72 -14.91
N ALA A 65 -15.10 21.88 -15.64
CA ALA A 65 -15.47 20.50 -15.95
C ALA A 65 -14.59 19.45 -15.27
N ALA A 66 -13.63 19.86 -14.42
CA ALA A 66 -12.60 18.98 -13.84
C ALA A 66 -13.18 17.73 -13.16
N GLN A 67 -14.17 17.90 -12.29
CA GLN A 67 -14.79 16.78 -11.57
C GLN A 67 -15.54 15.82 -12.51
N ALA A 68 -16.28 16.35 -13.49
CA ALA A 68 -17.03 15.53 -14.43
C ALA A 68 -16.10 14.68 -15.31
N LEU A 69 -14.99 15.26 -15.77
CA LEU A 69 -13.97 14.56 -16.55
C LEU A 69 -13.27 13.50 -15.73
N ALA A 70 -12.88 13.80 -14.49
CA ALA A 70 -12.25 12.84 -13.59
C ALA A 70 -13.19 11.67 -13.28
N LEU A 71 -14.47 11.91 -13.00
CA LEU A 71 -15.46 10.84 -12.82
C LEU A 71 -15.68 10.01 -14.09
N SER A 72 -15.67 10.63 -15.27
CA SER A 72 -15.76 9.92 -16.55
C SER A 72 -14.56 8.97 -16.73
N TYR A 73 -13.36 9.42 -16.39
CA TYR A 73 -12.14 8.60 -16.41
C TYR A 73 -12.23 7.45 -15.41
N ALA A 74 -12.64 7.71 -14.16
CA ALA A 74 -12.86 6.68 -13.14
C ALA A 74 -13.86 5.62 -13.61
N LYS A 75 -14.95 6.03 -14.28
CA LYS A 75 -15.94 5.12 -14.89
C LYS A 75 -15.33 4.26 -15.99
N ALA A 76 -14.51 4.84 -16.86
CA ALA A 76 -13.85 4.11 -17.94
C ALA A 76 -12.87 3.04 -17.40
N LEU A 77 -12.23 3.28 -16.26
CA LEU A 77 -11.38 2.31 -15.54
C LEU A 77 -12.18 1.28 -14.71
N GLY A 78 -13.50 1.35 -14.70
CA GLY A 78 -14.36 0.45 -13.93
C GLY A 78 -14.40 0.73 -12.42
N LEU A 79 -13.78 1.80 -11.93
CA LEU A 79 -13.67 2.12 -10.50
C LEU A 79 -15.04 2.42 -9.88
N THR A 80 -15.96 2.98 -10.64
CA THR A 80 -17.33 3.27 -10.19
C THR A 80 -18.16 2.03 -9.91
N ARG A 81 -17.71 0.83 -10.31
CA ARG A 81 -18.37 -0.44 -9.96
C ARG A 81 -18.21 -0.76 -8.46
N ALA A 82 -17.10 -0.35 -7.86
CA ALA A 82 -16.83 -0.53 -6.43
C ALA A 82 -17.20 0.71 -5.61
N GLY A 83 -17.01 1.90 -6.19
CA GLY A 83 -17.31 3.19 -5.56
C GLY A 83 -16.15 4.18 -5.70
N VAL A 84 -16.50 5.47 -5.76
CA VAL A 84 -15.55 6.58 -5.82
C VAL A 84 -15.91 7.58 -4.72
N ILE A 85 -14.98 7.87 -3.83
CA ILE A 85 -15.16 8.77 -2.69
C ILE A 85 -14.41 10.07 -2.97
N GLN A 86 -15.06 11.19 -2.73
CA GLN A 86 -14.43 12.50 -2.85
C GLN A 86 -13.52 12.78 -1.65
N THR A 87 -12.34 13.33 -1.92
CA THR A 87 -11.32 13.68 -0.95
C THR A 87 -10.57 14.95 -1.38
N THR A 88 -9.42 15.23 -0.78
CA THR A 88 -8.47 16.28 -1.16
C THR A 88 -7.11 15.66 -1.51
N PHE A 89 -6.26 16.40 -2.23
CA PHE A 89 -4.88 15.98 -2.48
C PHE A 89 -4.10 15.76 -1.19
N ALA A 90 -4.31 16.60 -0.18
CA ALA A 90 -3.66 16.47 1.12
C ALA A 90 -4.10 15.18 1.84
N GLU A 91 -5.40 14.97 1.98
CA GLU A 91 -5.95 13.80 2.68
C GLU A 91 -5.54 12.49 1.99
N GLU A 92 -5.65 12.41 0.66
CA GLU A 92 -5.21 11.22 -0.08
C GLU A 92 -3.72 10.95 0.14
N THR A 93 -2.87 11.96 -0.05
CA THR A 93 -1.42 11.79 0.07
C THR A 93 -1.00 11.38 1.48
N GLU A 94 -1.53 12.05 2.48
CA GLU A 94 -1.15 11.81 3.88
C GLU A 94 -1.62 10.44 4.36
N THR A 95 -2.84 10.05 4.03
CA THR A 95 -3.38 8.75 4.44
C THR A 95 -2.78 7.58 3.67
N ASP A 96 -2.46 7.75 2.41
CA ASP A 96 -1.79 6.74 1.58
C ASP A 96 -0.36 6.48 2.08
N LEU A 97 0.45 7.55 2.22
CA LEU A 97 1.80 7.46 2.78
C LEU A 97 1.82 6.86 4.20
N PHE A 98 0.86 7.23 5.04
CA PHE A 98 0.74 6.65 6.37
C PHE A 98 0.38 5.16 6.30
N GLY A 99 -0.60 4.81 5.49
CA GLY A 99 -1.08 3.44 5.33
C GLY A 99 0.02 2.49 4.84
N GLU A 100 0.79 2.90 3.83
CA GLU A 100 1.87 2.07 3.30
C GLU A 100 3.06 1.93 4.27
N GLN A 101 3.40 2.98 5.02
CA GLN A 101 4.49 2.92 6.00
C GLN A 101 4.11 2.14 7.26
N SER A 102 2.93 2.43 7.84
CA SER A 102 2.55 1.93 9.16
C SER A 102 1.86 0.57 9.12
N VAL A 103 1.20 0.20 8.01
CA VAL A 103 0.35 -1.00 7.96
C VAL A 103 0.65 -1.85 6.74
N LEU A 104 0.39 -1.33 5.51
CA LEU A 104 0.24 -2.14 4.31
C LEU A 104 1.56 -2.71 3.77
N CYS A 105 2.66 -1.97 3.90
CA CYS A 105 3.98 -2.40 3.44
C CYS A 105 4.95 -2.48 4.61
N GLY A 106 5.26 -1.36 5.27
CA GLY A 106 6.24 -1.33 6.35
C GLY A 106 5.82 -2.19 7.55
N GLY A 107 4.68 -1.88 8.15
CA GLY A 107 4.21 -2.56 9.36
C GLY A 107 4.05 -4.06 9.20
N VAL A 108 3.33 -4.51 8.17
CA VAL A 108 3.08 -5.94 7.94
C VAL A 108 4.34 -6.71 7.59
N SER A 109 5.26 -6.11 6.81
CA SER A 109 6.52 -6.78 6.43
C SER A 109 7.41 -7.02 7.65
N GLU A 110 7.56 -6.00 8.52
CA GLU A 110 8.33 -6.14 9.76
C GLU A 110 7.69 -7.13 10.73
N LEU A 111 6.35 -7.13 10.86
CA LEU A 111 5.65 -8.10 11.71
C LEU A 111 5.88 -9.53 11.24
N VAL A 112 5.78 -9.79 9.94
CA VAL A 112 6.00 -11.11 9.33
C VAL A 112 7.43 -11.57 9.54
N LYS A 113 8.42 -10.70 9.26
CA LYS A 113 9.85 -11.04 9.46
C LYS A 113 10.16 -11.33 10.92
N ALA A 114 9.68 -10.48 11.83
CA ALA A 114 9.89 -10.67 13.27
C ALA A 114 9.29 -11.99 13.77
N GLY A 115 8.09 -12.34 13.35
CA GLY A 115 7.46 -13.61 13.70
C GLY A 115 8.21 -14.81 13.14
N PHE A 116 8.55 -14.76 11.84
CA PHE A 116 9.33 -15.80 11.17
C PHE A 116 10.69 -16.02 11.86
N ASP A 117 11.45 -14.93 12.09
CA ASP A 117 12.76 -15.01 12.71
C ASP A 117 12.69 -15.54 14.14
N THR A 118 11.71 -15.11 14.92
CA THR A 118 11.48 -15.60 16.28
C THR A 118 11.31 -17.13 16.32
N LEU A 119 10.52 -17.68 15.40
CA LEU A 119 10.29 -19.13 15.34
C LEU A 119 11.55 -19.88 14.88
N VAL A 120 12.21 -19.40 13.83
CA VAL A 120 13.42 -20.05 13.30
C VAL A 120 14.56 -20.02 14.31
N ASP A 121 14.76 -18.90 15.01
CA ASP A 121 15.80 -18.76 16.04
C ASP A 121 15.50 -19.60 17.28
N ALA A 122 14.23 -19.94 17.54
CA ALA A 122 13.83 -20.91 18.57
C ALA A 122 14.00 -22.38 18.13
N GLY A 123 14.46 -22.63 16.89
CA GLY A 123 14.77 -23.96 16.37
C GLY A 123 13.62 -24.63 15.61
N TYR A 124 12.55 -23.91 15.29
CA TYR A 124 11.49 -24.46 14.44
C TYR A 124 11.91 -24.49 12.97
N GLN A 125 11.31 -25.38 12.19
CA GLN A 125 11.58 -25.50 10.75
C GLN A 125 11.18 -24.21 10.02
N PRO A 126 12.05 -23.64 9.16
CA PRO A 126 11.75 -22.40 8.45
C PRO A 126 10.49 -22.49 7.55
N GLU A 127 10.23 -23.66 6.99
CA GLU A 127 9.04 -23.90 6.18
C GLU A 127 7.75 -23.77 7.00
N ILE A 128 7.75 -24.27 8.24
CA ILE A 128 6.61 -24.13 9.16
C ILE A 128 6.46 -22.67 9.58
N ALA A 129 7.54 -22.01 9.97
CA ALA A 129 7.52 -20.59 10.32
C ALA A 129 7.01 -19.71 9.17
N TYR A 130 7.34 -20.05 7.92
CA TYR A 130 6.80 -19.36 6.75
C TYR A 130 5.30 -19.56 6.59
N PHE A 131 4.79 -20.78 6.77
CA PHE A 131 3.35 -21.02 6.68
C PHE A 131 2.58 -20.24 7.72
N GLU A 132 3.03 -20.25 8.97
CA GLU A 132 2.37 -19.59 10.09
C GLU A 132 2.41 -18.06 10.01
N CYS A 133 3.55 -17.47 9.58
CA CYS A 133 3.74 -16.02 9.63
C CYS A 133 3.46 -15.31 8.30
N MET A 134 3.55 -16.00 7.15
CA MET A 134 3.43 -15.37 5.84
C MET A 134 2.30 -15.96 5.01
N HIS A 135 2.27 -17.29 4.80
CA HIS A 135 1.30 -17.88 3.90
C HIS A 135 -0.13 -17.76 4.44
N GLU A 136 -0.35 -18.11 5.69
CA GLU A 136 -1.68 -18.08 6.31
C GLU A 136 -2.19 -16.66 6.54
N LEU A 137 -1.30 -15.68 6.69
CA LEU A 137 -1.69 -14.29 6.82
C LEU A 137 -2.62 -13.85 5.69
N LYS A 138 -2.36 -14.27 4.44
CA LYS A 138 -3.22 -13.95 3.30
C LYS A 138 -4.65 -14.47 3.51
N LEU A 139 -4.81 -15.67 4.05
CA LEU A 139 -6.12 -16.28 4.29
C LEU A 139 -6.87 -15.56 5.42
N ILE A 140 -6.16 -15.13 6.45
CA ILE A 140 -6.73 -14.29 7.52
C ILE A 140 -7.14 -12.92 6.99
N VAL A 141 -6.30 -12.28 6.16
CA VAL A 141 -6.63 -10.99 5.53
C VAL A 141 -7.85 -11.12 4.61
N ASP A 142 -8.04 -12.25 3.93
CA ASP A 142 -9.25 -12.51 3.14
C ASP A 142 -10.52 -12.52 4.02
N LEU A 143 -10.45 -13.01 5.25
CA LEU A 143 -11.57 -12.95 6.19
C LEU A 143 -11.87 -11.50 6.60
N PHE A 144 -10.84 -10.69 6.90
CA PHE A 144 -11.03 -9.25 7.14
C PHE A 144 -11.67 -8.56 5.95
N TYR A 145 -11.20 -8.85 4.74
CA TYR A 145 -11.70 -8.24 3.52
C TYR A 145 -13.17 -8.57 3.27
N ARG A 146 -13.59 -9.81 3.54
CA ARG A 146 -14.94 -10.30 3.29
C ARG A 146 -15.96 -9.88 4.34
N GLY A 147 -15.58 -9.75 5.60
CA GLY A 147 -16.55 -9.53 6.68
C GLY A 147 -16.04 -8.74 7.88
N GLY A 148 -14.85 -8.12 7.78
CA GLY A 148 -14.25 -7.34 8.85
C GLY A 148 -13.65 -8.20 9.96
N LEU A 149 -13.15 -7.53 11.01
CA LEU A 149 -12.50 -8.18 12.15
C LEU A 149 -13.41 -9.19 12.87
N ASN A 150 -14.69 -8.89 12.98
CA ASN A 150 -15.64 -9.79 13.65
C ASN A 150 -15.86 -11.09 12.88
N TYR A 151 -15.85 -11.03 11.54
CA TYR A 151 -15.98 -12.23 10.72
C TYR A 151 -14.72 -13.11 10.78
N MET A 152 -13.56 -12.49 10.84
CA MET A 152 -12.31 -13.23 11.09
C MET A 152 -12.39 -13.97 12.42
N ARG A 153 -12.72 -13.30 13.52
CA ARG A 153 -12.85 -13.88 14.85
C ARG A 153 -13.87 -15.02 14.90
N TYR A 154 -15.01 -14.83 14.26
CA TYR A 154 -16.03 -15.90 14.12
C TYR A 154 -15.50 -17.14 13.36
N SER A 155 -14.57 -16.94 12.43
CA SER A 155 -14.10 -17.99 11.52
C SER A 155 -12.90 -18.79 12.06
N VAL A 156 -12.21 -18.28 13.07
CA VAL A 156 -11.07 -18.96 13.72
C VAL A 156 -11.50 -19.70 14.99
N SER A 157 -10.59 -20.45 15.60
CA SER A 157 -10.87 -21.13 16.85
C SER A 157 -10.91 -20.17 18.05
N ASP A 158 -11.58 -20.55 19.12
CA ASP A 158 -11.63 -19.80 20.38
C ASP A 158 -10.21 -19.51 20.93
N THR A 159 -9.27 -20.44 20.71
CA THR A 159 -7.86 -20.26 21.10
C THR A 159 -7.18 -19.17 20.28
N ALA A 160 -7.45 -19.08 18.99
CA ALA A 160 -6.90 -18.03 18.12
C ALA A 160 -7.51 -16.66 18.46
N GLU A 161 -8.82 -16.60 18.70
CA GLU A 161 -9.51 -15.39 19.14
C GLU A 161 -9.00 -14.92 20.51
N HIS A 162 -8.80 -15.83 21.47
CA HIS A 162 -8.18 -15.50 22.75
C HIS A 162 -6.76 -14.97 22.58
N GLY A 163 -5.97 -15.57 21.67
CA GLY A 163 -4.64 -15.11 21.30
C GLY A 163 -4.63 -13.71 20.70
N ASP A 164 -5.61 -13.38 19.84
CA ASP A 164 -5.78 -12.03 19.31
C ASP A 164 -5.92 -10.99 20.43
N TYR A 165 -6.80 -11.24 21.41
CA TYR A 165 -7.04 -10.32 22.52
C TYR A 165 -5.86 -10.21 23.51
N THR A 166 -5.10 -11.28 23.72
CA THR A 166 -4.02 -11.31 24.71
C THR A 166 -2.64 -11.05 24.12
N GLY A 167 -2.39 -11.48 22.88
CA GLY A 167 -1.13 -11.31 22.17
C GLY A 167 -1.03 -10.00 21.42
N GLY A 168 -2.12 -9.61 20.72
CA GLY A 168 -2.16 -8.39 19.89
C GLY A 168 -1.67 -7.14 20.63
N PRO A 169 -2.19 -6.80 21.82
CA PRO A 169 -1.76 -5.60 22.56
C PRO A 169 -0.30 -5.66 23.06
N ARG A 170 0.32 -6.83 23.10
CA ARG A 170 1.75 -6.98 23.46
C ARG A 170 2.67 -6.73 22.27
N VAL A 171 2.17 -6.87 21.05
CA VAL A 171 2.90 -6.59 19.81
C VAL A 171 2.68 -5.15 19.36
N VAL A 172 1.43 -4.70 19.34
CA VAL A 172 1.07 -3.31 19.07
C VAL A 172 0.85 -2.59 20.39
N THR A 173 1.96 -2.18 20.99
CA THR A 173 2.04 -1.49 22.29
C THR A 173 1.70 0.00 22.20
N ASP A 174 1.72 0.71 23.30
CA ASP A 174 1.56 2.17 23.31
C ASP A 174 2.74 2.87 22.61
N GLU A 175 3.96 2.33 22.72
CA GLU A 175 5.13 2.81 21.98
C GLU A 175 4.95 2.64 20.45
N THR A 176 4.38 1.51 20.01
CA THR A 176 4.04 1.30 18.59
C THR A 176 3.04 2.34 18.12
N ARG A 177 2.00 2.63 18.92
CA ARG A 177 0.99 3.65 18.59
C ARG A 177 1.59 5.06 18.55
N GLU A 178 2.53 5.37 19.43
CA GLU A 178 3.23 6.65 19.43
C GLU A 178 4.14 6.79 18.19
N ALA A 179 4.83 5.72 17.79
CA ALA A 179 5.60 5.69 16.56
C ALA A 179 4.72 5.95 15.32
N MET A 180 3.50 5.38 15.29
CA MET A 180 2.53 5.67 14.21
C MET A 180 2.12 7.14 14.16
N LYS A 181 1.91 7.77 15.32
CA LYS A 181 1.60 9.22 15.38
C LYS A 181 2.78 10.05 14.88
N GLN A 182 4.00 9.68 15.24
CA GLN A 182 5.21 10.35 14.79
C GLN A 182 5.36 10.23 13.25
N ILE A 183 5.15 9.05 12.68
CA ILE A 183 5.15 8.84 11.22
C ILE A 183 4.13 9.75 10.54
N LEU A 184 2.90 9.82 11.07
CA LEU A 184 1.87 10.70 10.51
C LEU A 184 2.28 12.18 10.59
N ALA A 185 2.85 12.63 11.71
CA ALA A 185 3.31 13.99 11.87
C ALA A 185 4.42 14.35 10.87
N GLU A 186 5.40 13.47 10.67
CA GLU A 186 6.48 13.64 9.69
C GLU A 186 6.00 13.67 8.24
N ILE A 187 4.89 12.98 7.93
CA ILE A 187 4.22 13.07 6.63
C ILE A 187 3.53 14.43 6.49
N GLN A 188 2.77 14.85 7.49
CA GLN A 188 1.97 16.08 7.45
C GLN A 188 2.82 17.34 7.36
N ASP A 189 3.93 17.40 8.08
CA ASP A 189 4.85 18.54 8.09
C ASP A 189 5.83 18.56 6.91
N GLY A 190 5.87 17.47 6.11
CA GLY A 190 6.75 17.35 4.94
C GLY A 190 8.15 16.82 5.22
N THR A 191 8.47 16.46 6.45
CA THR A 191 9.78 15.91 6.85
C THR A 191 10.08 14.64 6.04
N TYR A 192 9.12 13.71 5.96
CA TYR A 192 9.27 12.49 5.15
C TYR A 192 9.47 12.80 3.66
N ALA A 193 8.66 13.69 3.09
CA ALA A 193 8.75 14.06 1.68
C ALA A 193 10.11 14.69 1.34
N ASN A 194 10.60 15.59 2.17
CA ASN A 194 11.91 16.22 2.00
C ASN A 194 13.04 15.19 2.06
N LYS A 195 12.98 14.24 2.98
CA LYS A 195 13.95 13.14 3.08
C LYS A 195 13.96 12.31 1.80
N TRP A 196 12.81 11.87 1.30
CA TRP A 196 12.70 11.10 0.07
C TRP A 196 13.21 11.85 -1.16
N ILE A 197 12.82 13.13 -1.31
CA ILE A 197 13.26 13.99 -2.42
C ILE A 197 14.78 14.19 -2.40
N SER A 198 15.38 14.38 -1.23
CA SER A 198 16.83 14.53 -1.09
C SER A 198 17.55 13.24 -1.47
N GLU A 199 17.07 12.12 -0.97
CA GLU A 199 17.64 10.81 -1.30
C GLU A 199 17.55 10.49 -2.81
N ASP A 200 16.44 10.83 -3.45
CA ASP A 200 16.27 10.67 -4.89
C ASP A 200 17.30 11.50 -5.66
N LYS A 201 17.52 12.75 -5.27
CA LYS A 201 18.55 13.63 -5.87
C LYS A 201 19.97 13.12 -5.67
N GLU A 202 20.24 12.43 -4.57
CA GLU A 202 21.55 11.87 -4.21
C GLU A 202 21.78 10.46 -4.80
N GLY A 203 20.85 9.97 -5.65
CA GLY A 203 21.00 8.70 -6.37
C GLY A 203 20.49 7.47 -5.62
N ARG A 204 19.70 7.63 -4.56
CA ARG A 204 19.00 6.54 -3.83
C ARG A 204 19.91 5.47 -3.23
N SER A 205 21.10 5.84 -2.77
CA SER A 205 22.11 4.86 -2.32
C SER A 205 21.63 4.03 -1.13
N TRP A 206 21.02 4.67 -0.11
CA TRP A 206 20.48 3.97 1.04
C TRP A 206 19.30 3.07 0.65
N PHE A 207 18.36 3.58 -0.16
CA PHE A 207 17.21 2.83 -0.64
C PHE A 207 17.62 1.57 -1.40
N MET A 208 18.62 1.67 -2.29
CA MET A 208 19.14 0.53 -3.03
C MET A 208 19.86 -0.48 -2.13
N ALA A 209 20.57 -0.02 -1.11
CA ALA A 209 21.18 -0.89 -0.11
C ALA A 209 20.14 -1.65 0.72
N GLN A 210 19.06 -0.96 1.17
CA GLN A 210 17.96 -1.63 1.86
C GLN A 210 17.29 -2.67 0.97
N ARG A 211 16.98 -2.32 -0.29
CA ARG A 211 16.38 -3.27 -1.24
C ARG A 211 17.21 -4.55 -1.38
N LYS A 212 18.52 -4.41 -1.51
CA LYS A 212 19.43 -5.57 -1.59
C LYS A 212 19.37 -6.41 -0.30
N LYS A 213 19.47 -5.76 0.86
CA LYS A 213 19.41 -6.43 2.16
C LYS A 213 18.11 -7.23 2.33
N GLU A 214 16.97 -6.65 1.96
CA GLU A 214 15.67 -7.31 2.07
C GLU A 214 15.53 -8.50 1.12
N GLN A 215 16.11 -8.43 -0.08
CA GLN A 215 16.15 -9.57 -1.01
C GLN A 215 16.98 -10.75 -0.50
N GLU A 216 17.94 -10.51 0.38
CA GLU A 216 18.82 -11.52 0.98
C GLU A 216 18.23 -12.11 2.28
N HIS A 217 17.04 -11.66 2.73
CA HIS A 217 16.42 -12.18 3.93
C HIS A 217 16.02 -13.66 3.77
N ARG A 218 16.32 -14.49 4.75
CA ARG A 218 16.09 -15.95 4.72
C ARG A 218 14.65 -16.38 4.41
N ILE A 219 13.67 -15.53 4.72
CA ILE A 219 12.25 -15.76 4.39
C ILE A 219 12.00 -15.80 2.87
N GLU A 220 12.80 -15.08 2.07
CA GLU A 220 12.63 -15.05 0.61
C GLU A 220 13.04 -16.37 -0.03
N GLU A 221 14.15 -16.97 0.40
CA GLU A 221 14.59 -18.28 -0.07
C GLU A 221 13.57 -19.38 0.27
N VAL A 222 13.13 -19.42 1.53
CA VAL A 222 12.11 -20.37 1.99
C VAL A 222 10.81 -20.18 1.23
N GLY A 223 10.37 -18.94 1.08
CA GLY A 223 9.15 -18.59 0.36
C GLY A 223 9.20 -18.98 -1.12
N ALA A 224 10.32 -18.77 -1.80
CA ALA A 224 10.49 -19.17 -3.20
C ALA A 224 10.35 -20.68 -3.39
N LYS A 225 10.99 -21.47 -2.51
CA LYS A 225 10.87 -22.94 -2.49
C LYS A 225 9.42 -23.38 -2.30
N LEU A 226 8.72 -22.82 -1.33
CA LEU A 226 7.34 -23.22 -0.99
C LEU A 226 6.34 -22.78 -2.07
N ARG A 227 6.48 -21.58 -2.62
CA ARG A 227 5.64 -21.13 -3.76
C ARG A 227 5.80 -22.04 -4.98
N GLY A 228 7.02 -22.56 -5.22
CA GLY A 228 7.26 -23.56 -6.28
C GLY A 228 6.53 -24.87 -6.09
N MET A 229 6.11 -25.21 -4.87
CA MET A 229 5.30 -26.41 -4.56
C MET A 229 3.78 -26.19 -4.74
N MET A 230 3.35 -24.96 -4.99
CA MET A 230 1.94 -24.55 -5.09
C MET A 230 1.62 -23.94 -6.46
N PRO A 231 1.51 -24.75 -7.52
CA PRO A 231 1.36 -24.25 -8.89
C PRO A 231 0.07 -23.43 -9.12
N PHE A 232 -0.92 -23.58 -8.25
CA PHE A 232 -2.17 -22.79 -8.28
C PHE A 232 -2.01 -21.34 -7.81
N LEU A 233 -0.84 -20.96 -7.27
CA LEU A 233 -0.60 -19.58 -6.82
C LEU A 233 -0.18 -18.63 -7.94
N ASP A 234 0.05 -19.13 -9.17
CA ASP A 234 0.65 -18.35 -10.28
C ASP A 234 1.88 -17.54 -9.79
N ALA A 235 2.81 -18.25 -9.13
CA ALA A 235 3.93 -17.64 -8.46
C ALA A 235 4.78 -16.78 -9.41
N VAL A 236 5.01 -15.52 -9.01
CA VAL A 236 5.81 -14.57 -9.79
C VAL A 236 7.27 -14.63 -9.33
N THR A 237 8.19 -14.81 -10.27
CA THR A 237 9.62 -14.64 -10.04
C THR A 237 10.06 -13.33 -10.67
N LEU A 238 10.58 -12.41 -9.86
CA LEU A 238 11.13 -11.14 -10.36
C LEU A 238 12.45 -11.43 -11.07
N LYS A 239 12.58 -11.00 -12.32
CA LYS A 239 13.87 -10.97 -13.01
C LYS A 239 14.64 -9.76 -12.51
N GLU A 240 15.95 -9.90 -12.28
CA GLU A 240 16.83 -8.86 -11.73
C GLU A 240 16.83 -7.50 -12.49
N SER A 241 16.22 -7.45 -13.69
CA SER A 241 16.23 -6.30 -14.59
C SER A 241 14.96 -5.42 -14.54
N VAL A 242 14.02 -5.64 -13.62
CA VAL A 242 12.68 -5.00 -13.67
C VAL A 242 12.48 -3.94 -12.59
N ARG A 243 13.50 -3.10 -12.32
CA ARG A 243 13.23 -1.73 -11.75
C ARG A 243 14.47 -0.84 -11.83
#